data_32378292c6730f9266aed78e3a6b1584
#
_entry.id   32378292c6730f9266aed78e3a6b1584
#
_cell.length_a   1.000
_cell.length_b   1.000
_cell.length_c   1.000
_cell.angle_alpha   90.00
_cell.angle_beta   90.00
_cell.angle_gamma   90.00
#
_symmetry.space_group_name_H-M   'P 1'
#
loop_
_entity.id
_entity.type
_entity.pdbx_description
1 polymer ?
#
loop_
_entity_poly.entity_id
_entity_poly.type
_entity_poly.pdbx_seq_one_letter_code
_entity_poly.pdbx_strand_id
1 'polypeptide(L)'
;MATKKLILDLDMGVDDAMALAYAIASPEVELVGITTCFGNVRVEQSAHNCLAVLDLLGRPEVPVYLGADRPMKATEPYTPPASTTLIHGKNGIGGASVPASPYEPVGATSADGNAAVDYLIDAARTYGPDLVYVATGPLTNLALALERDAAAMMSIGRVVVMGGALTVP
;
A
#
# COMPACT_ATOMS: atom_id res chain seq x y z
N MET A 1 -9.02 19.47 -15.38
CA MET A 1 -9.17 19.35 -13.91
C MET A 1 -7.77 19.26 -13.32
N ALA A 2 -7.54 19.74 -12.10
CA ALA A 2 -6.22 19.56 -11.47
C ALA A 2 -5.99 18.06 -11.20
N THR A 3 -4.80 17.56 -11.49
CA THR A 3 -4.40 16.17 -11.24
C THR A 3 -4.38 15.92 -9.74
N LYS A 4 -5.06 14.88 -9.28
CA LYS A 4 -5.10 14.51 -7.86
C LYS A 4 -3.82 13.75 -7.47
N LYS A 5 -3.32 14.00 -6.27
CA LYS A 5 -2.21 13.24 -5.69
C LYS A 5 -2.75 11.93 -5.13
N LEU A 6 -2.17 10.80 -5.53
CA LEU A 6 -2.63 9.47 -5.16
C LEU A 6 -1.57 8.75 -4.33
N ILE A 7 -2.00 8.18 -3.22
CA ILE A 7 -1.25 7.14 -2.49
C ILE A 7 -2.05 5.85 -2.58
N LEU A 8 -1.38 4.76 -2.92
CA LEU A 8 -1.91 3.41 -2.84
C LEU A 8 -1.33 2.72 -1.60
N ASP A 9 -2.19 2.06 -0.81
CA ASP A 9 -1.79 1.21 0.32
C ASP A 9 -2.12 -0.23 -0.02
N LEU A 10 -1.07 -1.02 -0.28
CA LEU A 10 -1.16 -2.30 -1.00
C LEU A 10 -0.61 -3.45 -0.15
N ASP A 11 -1.27 -4.60 -0.18
CA ASP A 11 -0.72 -5.88 0.28
C ASP A 11 -0.29 -6.79 -0.90
N MET A 12 -0.09 -6.18 -2.05
CA MET A 12 0.41 -6.60 -3.35
C MET A 12 -0.06 -7.99 -3.79
N GLY A 13 -1.35 -8.08 -4.05
CA GLY A 13 -1.99 -9.16 -4.78
C GLY A 13 -1.95 -8.97 -6.31
N VAL A 14 -2.53 -9.90 -7.03
CA VAL A 14 -2.66 -9.82 -8.52
C VAL A 14 -3.49 -8.60 -8.93
N ASP A 15 -4.55 -8.33 -8.22
CA ASP A 15 -5.44 -7.17 -8.42
C ASP A 15 -4.76 -5.84 -8.08
N ASP A 16 -3.90 -5.82 -7.06
CA ASP A 16 -3.08 -4.64 -6.72
C ASP A 16 -2.10 -4.29 -7.84
N ALA A 17 -1.50 -5.28 -8.49
CA ALA A 17 -0.63 -5.04 -9.64
C ALA A 17 -1.41 -4.40 -10.80
N MET A 18 -2.65 -4.80 -11.02
CA MET A 18 -3.54 -4.19 -12.02
C MET A 18 -3.94 -2.77 -11.60
N ALA A 19 -4.28 -2.54 -10.33
CA ALA A 19 -4.62 -1.23 -9.79
C ALA A 19 -3.45 -0.25 -9.92
N LEU A 20 -2.23 -0.71 -9.63
CA LEU A 20 -1.01 0.07 -9.78
C LEU A 20 -0.77 0.47 -11.25
N ALA A 21 -0.88 -0.48 -12.17
CA ALA A 21 -0.74 -0.21 -13.61
C ALA A 21 -1.80 0.78 -14.10
N TYR A 22 -3.04 0.63 -13.65
CA TYR A 22 -4.14 1.55 -13.97
C TYR A 22 -3.87 2.97 -13.45
N ALA A 23 -3.43 3.09 -12.20
CA ALA A 23 -3.11 4.38 -11.60
C ALA A 23 -1.99 5.12 -12.37
N ILE A 24 -0.93 4.39 -12.77
CA ILE A 24 0.17 4.95 -13.55
C ILE A 24 -0.29 5.40 -14.95
N ALA A 25 -1.19 4.65 -15.57
CA ALA A 25 -1.70 4.97 -16.90
C ALA A 25 -2.75 6.10 -16.89
N SER A 26 -3.32 6.43 -15.74
CA SER A 26 -4.39 7.43 -15.63
C SER A 26 -3.82 8.86 -15.66
N PRO A 27 -4.29 9.73 -16.59
CA PRO A 27 -3.86 11.13 -16.62
C PRO A 27 -4.53 12.00 -15.52
N GLU A 28 -5.49 11.45 -14.79
CA GLU A 28 -6.27 12.17 -13.79
C GLU A 28 -5.59 12.19 -12.41
N VAL A 29 -4.63 11.29 -12.19
CA VAL A 29 -3.92 11.15 -10.93
C VAL A 29 -2.41 11.19 -11.12
N GLU A 30 -1.72 11.62 -10.09
CA GLU A 30 -0.27 11.52 -9.94
C GLU A 30 0.01 10.63 -8.75
N LEU A 31 0.56 9.44 -9.01
CA LEU A 31 0.97 8.51 -7.97
C LEU A 31 2.22 9.08 -7.27
N VAL A 32 2.05 9.57 -6.05
CA VAL A 32 3.11 10.23 -5.29
C VAL A 32 3.85 9.27 -4.35
N GLY A 33 3.31 8.10 -4.11
CA GLY A 33 3.96 7.04 -3.34
C GLY A 33 3.05 5.85 -3.09
N ILE A 34 3.66 4.78 -2.61
CA ILE A 34 2.98 3.55 -2.20
C ILE A 34 3.35 3.28 -0.76
N THR A 35 2.36 2.99 0.07
CA THR A 35 2.55 2.36 1.37
C THR A 35 2.21 0.88 1.26
N THR A 36 2.91 0.03 1.99
CA THR A 36 2.65 -1.42 1.94
C THR A 36 2.19 -1.95 3.28
N CYS A 37 1.45 -3.02 3.27
CA CYS A 37 1.01 -3.72 4.47
C CYS A 37 1.09 -5.24 4.28
N PHE A 38 0.87 -5.97 5.36
CA PHE A 38 0.67 -7.41 5.33
C PHE A 38 -0.71 -7.74 4.73
N GLY A 39 -0.91 -8.97 4.25
CA GLY A 39 -2.21 -9.42 3.76
C GLY A 39 -2.07 -10.59 2.80
N ASN A 40 -2.10 -10.33 1.50
CA ASN A 40 -1.93 -11.38 0.47
C ASN A 40 -0.54 -12.03 0.54
N VAL A 41 0.47 -11.23 0.90
CA VAL A 41 1.84 -11.64 1.20
C VAL A 41 2.33 -10.94 2.47
N ARG A 42 3.55 -11.23 2.89
CA ARG A 42 4.23 -10.46 3.94
C ARG A 42 4.55 -9.06 3.42
N VAL A 43 4.64 -8.08 4.32
CA VAL A 43 4.87 -6.68 3.97
C VAL A 43 6.14 -6.46 3.14
N GLU A 44 7.21 -7.19 3.43
CA GLU A 44 8.47 -7.11 2.67
C GLU A 44 8.27 -7.59 1.22
N GLN A 45 7.55 -8.71 1.05
CA GLN A 45 7.25 -9.25 -0.27
C GLN A 45 6.31 -8.29 -1.03
N SER A 46 5.33 -7.68 -0.34
CA SER A 46 4.48 -6.63 -0.92
C SER A 46 5.32 -5.48 -1.47
N ALA A 47 6.25 -4.96 -0.66
CA ALA A 47 7.12 -3.85 -1.06
C ALA A 47 8.02 -4.21 -2.26
N HIS A 48 8.67 -5.37 -2.24
CA HIS A 48 9.51 -5.82 -3.36
C HIS A 48 8.70 -6.05 -4.64
N ASN A 49 7.48 -6.57 -4.52
CA ASN A 49 6.59 -6.73 -5.66
C ASN A 49 6.17 -5.35 -6.22
N CYS A 50 5.85 -4.37 -5.37
CA CYS A 50 5.55 -3.01 -5.81
C CYS A 50 6.71 -2.41 -6.60
N LEU A 51 7.94 -2.49 -6.07
CA LEU A 51 9.14 -1.99 -6.74
C LEU A 51 9.37 -2.69 -8.09
N ALA A 52 9.24 -4.02 -8.13
CA ALA A 52 9.42 -4.79 -9.37
C ALA A 52 8.39 -4.42 -10.44
N VAL A 53 7.12 -4.21 -10.06
CA VAL A 53 6.07 -3.78 -10.98
C VAL A 53 6.27 -2.33 -11.42
N LEU A 54 6.68 -1.43 -10.52
CA LEU A 54 7.03 -0.04 -10.88
C LEU A 54 8.16 0.01 -11.91
N ASP A 55 9.21 -0.80 -11.73
CA ASP A 55 10.32 -0.92 -12.68
C ASP A 55 9.84 -1.40 -14.05
N LEU A 56 9.01 -2.43 -14.07
CA LEU A 56 8.41 -2.97 -15.29
C LEU A 56 7.55 -1.92 -16.03
N LEU A 57 6.89 -1.04 -15.27
CA LEU A 57 6.03 0.03 -15.81
C LEU A 57 6.81 1.32 -16.12
N GLY A 58 8.14 1.33 -15.94
CA GLY A 58 8.99 2.48 -16.21
C GLY A 58 8.81 3.64 -15.24
N ARG A 59 8.42 3.37 -14.00
CA ARG A 59 8.17 4.37 -12.94
C ARG A 59 8.96 4.07 -11.64
N PRO A 60 10.27 3.76 -11.76
CA PRO A 60 11.08 3.40 -10.60
C PRO A 60 11.27 4.53 -9.58
N GLU A 61 10.96 5.78 -9.96
CA GLU A 61 11.08 6.95 -9.09
C GLU A 61 9.97 7.03 -8.04
N VAL A 62 8.86 6.27 -8.18
CA VAL A 62 7.78 6.28 -7.19
C VAL A 62 8.24 5.58 -5.92
N PRO A 63 8.27 6.27 -4.77
CA PRO A 63 8.76 5.67 -3.53
C PRO A 63 7.78 4.64 -2.97
N VAL A 64 8.33 3.57 -2.40
CA VAL A 64 7.59 2.51 -1.73
C VAL A 64 8.01 2.45 -0.27
N TYR A 65 7.06 2.58 0.64
CA TYR A 65 7.31 2.64 2.09
C TYR A 65 6.84 1.37 2.77
N LEU A 66 7.71 0.77 3.59
CA LEU A 66 7.35 -0.36 4.42
C LEU A 66 6.39 0.07 5.53
N GLY A 67 5.24 -0.57 5.59
CA GLY A 67 4.23 -0.35 6.60
C GLY A 67 4.18 -1.44 7.66
N ALA A 68 3.03 -1.57 8.31
CA ALA A 68 2.82 -2.53 9.38
C ALA A 68 2.97 -3.98 8.89
N ASP A 69 3.61 -4.81 9.68
CA ASP A 69 3.84 -6.23 9.40
C ASP A 69 2.80 -7.16 10.04
N ARG A 70 1.87 -6.59 10.82
CA ARG A 70 0.84 -7.31 11.58
C ARG A 70 -0.36 -6.45 11.93
N PRO A 71 -1.51 -7.03 12.30
CA PRO A 71 -2.62 -6.30 12.91
C PRO A 71 -2.21 -5.61 14.21
N MET A 72 -2.78 -4.45 14.53
CA MET A 72 -2.42 -3.61 15.69
C MET A 72 -2.38 -4.35 17.03
N LYS A 73 -3.21 -5.39 17.21
CA LYS A 73 -3.29 -6.18 18.46
C LYS A 73 -2.51 -7.49 18.41
N ALA A 74 -1.86 -7.80 17.29
CA ALA A 74 -1.06 -9.01 17.17
C ALA A 74 0.34 -8.82 17.77
N THR A 75 0.87 -9.86 18.38
CA THR A 75 2.23 -9.86 18.94
C THR A 75 3.29 -10.35 17.96
N GLU A 76 2.86 -11.16 16.99
CA GLU A 76 3.75 -11.77 16.00
C GLU A 76 3.48 -11.22 14.60
N PRO A 77 4.51 -11.17 13.72
CA PRO A 77 4.33 -10.82 12.32
C PRO A 77 3.29 -11.68 11.64
N TYR A 78 2.53 -11.06 10.75
CA TYR A 78 1.47 -11.75 10.01
C TYR A 78 2.05 -12.80 9.07
N THR A 79 1.41 -13.96 9.05
CA THR A 79 1.68 -15.03 8.09
C THR A 79 0.47 -15.24 7.21
N PRO A 80 0.57 -15.03 5.88
CA PRO A 80 -0.54 -15.22 4.97
C PRO A 80 -1.10 -16.65 5.04
N PRO A 81 -2.42 -16.84 5.09
CA PRO A 81 -3.03 -18.17 5.09
C PRO A 81 -2.85 -18.87 3.73
N ALA A 82 -2.89 -20.18 3.71
CA ALA A 82 -2.74 -20.96 2.47
C ALA A 82 -3.79 -20.60 1.39
N SER A 83 -4.95 -20.10 1.80
CA SER A 83 -6.01 -19.67 0.89
C SER A 83 -5.60 -18.50 -0.01
N THR A 84 -4.79 -17.55 0.48
CA THR A 84 -4.30 -16.44 -0.34
C THR A 84 -3.39 -16.91 -1.47
N THR A 85 -2.61 -17.97 -1.22
CA THR A 85 -1.75 -18.60 -2.23
C THR A 85 -2.53 -19.17 -3.40
N LEU A 86 -3.77 -19.64 -3.17
CA LEU A 86 -4.64 -20.16 -4.24
C LEU A 86 -5.10 -19.03 -5.19
N ILE A 87 -5.22 -17.82 -4.69
CA ILE A 87 -5.73 -16.66 -5.44
C ILE A 87 -4.57 -15.87 -6.05
N HIS A 88 -3.58 -15.53 -5.24
CA HIS A 88 -2.50 -14.61 -5.61
C HIS A 88 -1.15 -15.31 -5.91
N GLY A 89 -1.11 -16.65 -5.82
CA GLY A 89 0.16 -17.39 -5.95
C GLY A 89 1.04 -17.25 -4.70
N LYS A 90 2.12 -18.03 -4.64
CA LYS A 90 3.07 -17.99 -3.51
C LYS A 90 3.81 -16.67 -3.38
N ASN A 91 3.99 -15.98 -4.49
CA ASN A 91 4.72 -14.70 -4.56
C ASN A 91 3.80 -13.47 -4.56
N GLY A 92 2.49 -13.63 -4.47
CA GLY A 92 1.51 -12.53 -4.48
C GLY A 92 1.14 -12.01 -5.87
N ILE A 93 1.89 -12.32 -6.91
CA ILE A 93 1.67 -11.85 -8.28
C ILE A 93 1.37 -12.99 -9.26
N GLY A 94 0.55 -13.96 -8.81
CA GLY A 94 0.09 -15.08 -9.64
C GLY A 94 1.16 -16.09 -10.02
N GLY A 95 2.32 -16.09 -9.36
CA GLY A 95 3.46 -16.91 -9.74
C GLY A 95 4.25 -16.36 -10.93
N ALA A 96 3.94 -15.15 -11.41
CA ALA A 96 4.69 -14.52 -12.49
C ALA A 96 6.16 -14.29 -12.08
N SER A 97 7.07 -14.50 -13.02
CA SER A 97 8.48 -14.18 -12.83
C SER A 97 8.73 -12.76 -13.34
N VAL A 98 8.88 -11.85 -12.40
CA VAL A 98 9.23 -10.45 -12.67
C VAL A 98 10.66 -10.23 -12.18
N PRO A 99 11.56 -9.56 -12.94
CA PRO A 99 12.89 -9.21 -12.46
C PRO A 99 12.79 -8.40 -11.17
N ALA A 100 13.69 -8.69 -10.22
CA ALA A 100 13.77 -7.88 -9.01
C ALA A 100 14.21 -6.46 -9.37
N SER A 101 13.59 -5.47 -8.72
CA SER A 101 14.03 -4.09 -8.82
C SER A 101 15.39 -3.90 -8.17
N PRO A 102 16.27 -3.04 -8.70
CA PRO A 102 17.50 -2.65 -8.03
C PRO A 102 17.28 -1.66 -6.89
N TYR A 103 16.06 -1.16 -6.72
CA TYR A 103 15.69 -0.21 -5.67
C TYR A 103 15.21 -0.94 -4.42
N GLU A 104 15.38 -0.28 -3.27
CA GLU A 104 14.95 -0.79 -1.98
C GLU A 104 13.77 0.03 -1.44
N PRO A 105 12.86 -0.60 -0.70
CA PRO A 105 11.78 0.14 -0.04
C PRO A 105 12.33 1.02 1.08
N VAL A 106 11.62 2.10 1.35
CA VAL A 106 11.97 3.02 2.44
C VAL A 106 11.52 2.45 3.79
N GLY A 107 12.43 2.45 4.76
CA GLY A 107 12.16 2.04 6.13
C GLY A 107 12.54 0.60 6.44
N ALA A 108 12.07 0.11 7.58
CA ALA A 108 12.28 -1.25 8.05
C ALA A 108 10.94 -1.85 8.48
N THR A 109 10.85 -3.16 8.41
CA THR A 109 9.67 -3.90 8.89
C THR A 109 9.44 -3.66 10.38
N SER A 110 8.23 -3.29 10.74
CA SER A 110 7.84 -3.04 12.12
C SER A 110 6.34 -3.20 12.33
N ALA A 111 5.95 -3.46 13.59
CA ALA A 111 4.55 -3.46 13.98
C ALA A 111 3.90 -2.07 13.85
N ASP A 112 4.69 -1.02 14.02
CA ASP A 112 4.23 0.36 14.02
C ASP A 112 4.12 0.95 12.61
N GLY A 113 4.62 0.25 11.58
CA GLY A 113 4.60 0.69 10.19
C GLY A 113 5.26 2.05 9.96
N ASN A 114 6.28 2.40 10.77
CA ASN A 114 6.76 3.77 10.94
C ASN A 114 6.99 4.52 9.62
N ALA A 115 7.69 3.92 8.65
CA ALA A 115 7.98 4.60 7.40
C ALA A 115 6.71 4.95 6.59
N ALA A 116 5.78 4.00 6.46
CA ALA A 116 4.51 4.23 5.77
C ALA A 116 3.62 5.23 6.52
N VAL A 117 3.54 5.09 7.84
CA VAL A 117 2.72 5.97 8.70
C VAL A 117 3.26 7.40 8.68
N ASP A 118 4.57 7.58 8.82
CA ASP A 118 5.22 8.90 8.76
C ASP A 118 4.98 9.54 7.40
N TYR A 119 5.21 8.79 6.31
CA TYR A 119 4.96 9.27 4.96
C TYR A 119 3.50 9.67 4.73
N LEU A 120 2.54 8.86 5.19
CA LEU A 120 1.12 9.14 5.03
C LEU A 120 0.71 10.44 5.76
N ILE A 121 1.20 10.65 6.98
CA ILE A 121 0.97 11.88 7.75
C ILE A 121 1.58 13.09 7.03
N ASP A 122 2.82 12.99 6.56
CA ASP A 122 3.49 14.08 5.87
C ASP A 122 2.84 14.41 4.51
N ALA A 123 2.40 13.40 3.78
CA ALA A 123 1.63 13.59 2.56
C ALA A 123 0.27 14.24 2.82
N ALA A 124 -0.42 13.85 3.90
CA ALA A 124 -1.68 14.47 4.31
C ALA A 124 -1.49 15.96 4.62
N ARG A 125 -0.44 16.31 5.34
CA ARG A 125 -0.09 17.71 5.62
C ARG A 125 0.28 18.50 4.38
N THR A 126 0.99 17.86 3.44
CA THR A 126 1.51 18.49 2.22
C THR A 126 0.42 18.73 1.20
N TYR A 127 -0.42 17.74 0.94
CA TYR A 127 -1.39 17.76 -0.16
C TYR A 127 -2.82 18.04 0.30
N GLY A 128 -3.15 17.76 1.57
CA GLY A 128 -4.46 18.05 2.16
C GLY A 128 -5.62 17.55 1.30
N PRO A 129 -6.54 18.48 0.88
CA PRO A 129 -7.73 18.11 0.11
C PRO A 129 -7.44 17.62 -1.32
N ASP A 130 -6.22 17.76 -1.81
CA ASP A 130 -5.81 17.23 -3.11
C ASP A 130 -5.30 15.79 -3.03
N LEU A 131 -5.09 15.25 -1.83
CA LEU A 131 -4.70 13.87 -1.61
C LEU A 131 -5.89 12.92 -1.70
N VAL A 132 -5.70 11.85 -2.45
CA VAL A 132 -6.56 10.66 -2.47
C VAL A 132 -5.73 9.50 -1.93
N TYR A 133 -6.22 8.86 -0.88
CA TYR A 133 -5.62 7.66 -0.33
C TYR A 133 -6.53 6.46 -0.64
N VAL A 134 -5.96 5.45 -1.27
CA VAL A 134 -6.68 4.21 -1.65
C VAL A 134 -6.02 3.03 -0.95
N ALA A 135 -6.75 2.36 -0.08
CA ALA A 135 -6.31 1.15 0.61
C ALA A 135 -7.03 -0.08 0.03
N THR A 136 -6.27 -1.04 -0.44
CA THR A 136 -6.78 -2.31 -0.96
C THR A 136 -6.54 -3.47 0.00
N GLY A 137 -5.57 -3.33 0.91
CA GLY A 137 -5.24 -4.29 1.96
C GLY A 137 -5.79 -3.92 3.35
N PRO A 138 -5.27 -4.53 4.42
CA PRO A 138 -5.61 -4.20 5.81
C PRO A 138 -5.35 -2.73 6.15
N LEU A 139 -6.28 -2.11 6.88
CA LEU A 139 -6.24 -0.68 7.21
C LEU A 139 -5.31 -0.31 8.37
N THR A 140 -4.33 -1.14 8.69
CA THR A 140 -3.46 -0.94 9.86
C THR A 140 -2.64 0.36 9.74
N ASN A 141 -2.07 0.64 8.56
CA ASN A 141 -1.32 1.89 8.34
C ASN A 141 -2.21 3.13 8.53
N LEU A 142 -3.42 3.11 7.99
CA LEU A 142 -4.40 4.20 8.16
C LEU A 142 -4.78 4.39 9.62
N ALA A 143 -5.05 3.30 10.34
CA ALA A 143 -5.42 3.35 11.76
C ALA A 143 -4.29 3.92 12.63
N LEU A 144 -3.05 3.46 12.41
CA LEU A 144 -1.87 3.97 13.12
C LEU A 144 -1.60 5.45 12.81
N ALA A 145 -1.80 5.87 11.56
CA ALA A 145 -1.66 7.28 11.17
C ALA A 145 -2.74 8.15 11.85
N LEU A 146 -3.98 7.68 11.91
CA LEU A 146 -5.07 8.35 12.63
C LEU A 146 -4.82 8.45 14.13
N GLU A 147 -4.30 7.40 14.77
CA GLU A 147 -3.93 7.45 16.19
C GLU A 147 -2.80 8.44 16.46
N ARG A 148 -1.84 8.56 15.52
CA ARG A 148 -0.65 9.40 15.69
C ARG A 148 -0.93 10.88 15.38
N ASP A 149 -1.69 11.17 14.33
CA ASP A 149 -2.08 12.53 13.93
C ASP A 149 -3.43 12.56 13.20
N ALA A 150 -4.50 12.53 14.00
CA ALA A 150 -5.86 12.61 13.46
C ALA A 150 -6.11 13.92 12.70
N ALA A 151 -5.51 15.03 13.10
CA ALA A 151 -5.72 16.32 12.47
C ALA A 151 -5.18 16.34 11.03
N ALA A 152 -3.97 15.82 10.82
CA ALA A 152 -3.40 15.66 9.48
C ALA A 152 -4.26 14.71 8.64
N MET A 153 -4.63 13.55 9.18
CA MET A 153 -5.38 12.54 8.43
C MET A 153 -6.78 13.02 8.03
N MET A 154 -7.44 13.83 8.84
CA MET A 154 -8.73 14.45 8.51
C MET A 154 -8.66 15.52 7.42
N SER A 155 -7.47 15.97 7.03
CA SER A 155 -7.28 16.90 5.91
C SER A 155 -7.29 16.23 4.54
N ILE A 156 -7.15 14.91 4.47
CA ILE A 156 -7.15 14.14 3.22
C ILE A 156 -8.48 14.34 2.49
N GLY A 157 -8.40 14.70 1.20
CA GLY A 157 -9.58 15.01 0.40
C GLY A 157 -10.50 13.80 0.17
N ARG A 158 -9.92 12.61 0.02
CA ARG A 158 -10.70 11.37 -0.14
C ARG A 158 -9.91 10.15 0.35
N VAL A 159 -10.59 9.32 1.12
CA VAL A 159 -10.14 7.96 1.48
C VAL A 159 -11.07 6.96 0.79
N VAL A 160 -10.50 6.02 0.05
CA VAL A 160 -11.21 4.94 -0.64
C VAL A 160 -10.68 3.61 -0.11
N VAL A 161 -11.57 2.73 0.27
CA VAL A 161 -11.22 1.44 0.87
C VAL A 161 -11.85 0.31 0.07
N MET A 162 -11.04 -0.64 -0.35
CA MET A 162 -11.53 -1.93 -0.82
C MET A 162 -11.81 -2.80 0.41
N GLY A 163 -13.07 -2.96 0.76
CA GLY A 163 -13.43 -3.71 1.96
C GLY A 163 -14.90 -3.64 2.29
N GLY A 164 -15.24 -4.32 3.36
CA GLY A 164 -16.60 -4.43 3.86
C GLY A 164 -17.26 -5.76 3.49
N ALA A 165 -18.13 -6.20 4.38
CA ALA A 165 -18.96 -7.39 4.19
C ALA A 165 -20.37 -7.09 4.70
N LEU A 166 -21.38 -7.33 3.87
CA LEU A 166 -22.77 -6.98 4.20
C LEU A 166 -23.58 -8.17 4.70
N THR A 167 -23.21 -9.38 4.34
CA THR A 167 -24.03 -10.60 4.56
C THR A 167 -23.28 -11.77 5.18
N VAL A 168 -22.06 -11.57 5.61
CA VAL A 168 -21.28 -12.60 6.33
C VAL A 168 -21.34 -12.33 7.83
N PRO A 169 -21.51 -13.38 8.65
CA PRO A 169 -21.55 -13.28 10.10
C PRO A 169 -20.20 -12.86 10.71
#